data_d02edaefc8c2857687bbd38856fe3525
#
_entry.id   d02edaefc8c2857687bbd38856fe3525
#
_cell.length_a   1.000
_cell.length_b   1.000
_cell.length_c   1.000
_cell.angle_alpha   90.00
_cell.angle_beta   90.00
_cell.angle_gamma   90.00
#
_symmetry.space_group_name_H-M   'P 1'
#
loop_
_entity.id
_entity.type
_entity.pdbx_description
1 polymer ?
#
loop_
_entity_poly.entity_id
_entity_poly.type
_entity_poly.pdbx_seq_one_letter_code
_entity_poly.pdbx_strand_id
1 'polypeptide(L)'
;ETGIPLAIHGKGSWSVIDRMLKGKPVLIHGDGSSLWTLTHSSDFAKAFLGIMGNPPTVAQPIHITSDEALTWDQIYDRIGTALNVQVKKFHVASDFLIGCDPGYEGPLKGDKAVSVIFDNSKIKRFVPEFTATMRFDQGVRLSIQYLLSHPQLQVPDPYFDSFCDRVIDVQKKALASFKAQN
;
A
#
# COMPACT_ATOMS: atom_id res chain seq x y z
N GLU A 1 0.90 -15.02 3.46
CA GLU A 1 1.48 -13.93 2.66
C GLU A 1 1.80 -12.74 3.56
N THR A 2 3.05 -12.33 3.58
CA THR A 2 3.47 -11.07 4.21
C THR A 2 3.10 -9.93 3.29
N GLY A 3 1.81 -9.67 3.15
CA GLY A 3 1.32 -8.60 2.28
C GLY A 3 1.63 -7.24 2.87
N ILE A 4 2.76 -6.64 2.50
CA ILE A 4 2.92 -5.19 2.66
C ILE A 4 2.07 -4.57 1.56
N PRO A 5 1.03 -3.78 1.91
CA PRO A 5 0.14 -3.22 0.91
C PRO A 5 0.86 -2.15 0.10
N LEU A 6 0.89 -2.35 -1.19
CA LEU A 6 1.48 -1.45 -2.16
C LEU A 6 0.51 -1.26 -3.33
N ALA A 7 0.34 -0.04 -3.78
CA ALA A 7 -0.61 0.26 -4.86
C ALA A 7 -0.07 -0.19 -6.22
N ILE A 8 1.23 -0.05 -6.43
CA ILE A 8 1.91 -0.41 -7.66
C ILE A 8 3.04 -1.35 -7.27
N HIS A 9 2.94 -2.59 -7.71
CA HIS A 9 3.93 -3.63 -7.43
C HIS A 9 3.93 -4.69 -8.54
N GLY A 10 5.01 -5.44 -8.63
CA GLY A 10 5.14 -6.60 -9.50
C GLY A 10 4.68 -7.88 -8.79
N LYS A 11 5.46 -8.94 -8.92
CA LYS A 11 5.21 -10.20 -8.23
C LYS A 11 5.54 -10.07 -6.74
N GLY A 12 4.54 -9.64 -5.97
CA GLY A 12 4.66 -9.44 -4.52
C GLY A 12 5.36 -8.15 -4.09
N SER A 13 5.33 -7.91 -2.79
CA SER A 13 5.84 -6.66 -2.19
C SER A 13 7.35 -6.48 -2.33
N TRP A 14 8.09 -7.59 -2.44
CA TRP A 14 9.56 -7.53 -2.55
C TRP A 14 10.02 -6.71 -3.75
N SER A 15 9.29 -6.75 -4.86
CA SER A 15 9.62 -5.98 -6.07
C SER A 15 9.82 -4.48 -5.81
N VAL A 16 9.04 -3.91 -4.88
CA VAL A 16 9.13 -2.49 -4.50
C VAL A 16 10.18 -2.27 -3.41
N ILE A 17 10.24 -3.17 -2.41
CA ILE A 17 11.19 -3.11 -1.32
C ILE A 17 12.63 -3.22 -1.83
N ASP A 18 12.89 -4.10 -2.77
CA ASP A 18 14.19 -4.25 -3.43
C ASP A 18 14.63 -2.95 -4.11
N ARG A 19 13.69 -2.25 -4.79
CA ARG A 19 13.97 -0.92 -5.37
C ARG A 19 14.31 0.11 -4.29
N MET A 20 13.58 0.14 -3.17
CA MET A 20 13.87 1.05 -2.05
C MET A 20 15.26 0.79 -1.48
N LEU A 21 15.61 -0.48 -1.22
CA LEU A 21 16.93 -0.88 -0.71
C LEU A 21 18.07 -0.54 -1.67
N LYS A 22 17.83 -0.61 -2.99
CA LYS A 22 18.78 -0.20 -4.04
C LYS A 22 18.81 1.31 -4.26
N GLY A 23 18.04 2.09 -3.51
CA GLY A 23 17.93 3.53 -3.70
C GLY A 23 17.36 3.96 -5.04
N LYS A 24 16.64 3.08 -5.73
CA LYS A 24 15.89 3.38 -6.96
C LYS A 24 14.56 4.08 -6.64
N PRO A 25 14.06 4.94 -7.54
CA PRO A 25 12.73 5.52 -7.37
C PRO A 25 11.62 4.48 -7.43
N VAL A 26 10.60 4.63 -6.60
CA VAL A 26 9.38 3.82 -6.61
C VAL A 26 8.21 4.61 -7.16
N LEU A 27 7.34 3.96 -7.93
CA LEU A 27 6.18 4.62 -8.52
C LEU A 27 5.07 4.77 -7.48
N ILE A 28 4.47 5.95 -7.44
CA ILE A 28 3.27 6.26 -6.66
C ILE A 28 2.22 6.82 -7.61
N HIS A 29 1.00 6.31 -7.54
CA HIS A 29 -0.09 6.76 -8.39
C HIS A 29 -0.63 8.13 -7.95
N GLY A 30 -1.08 8.91 -8.93
CA GLY A 30 -1.59 10.25 -8.69
C GLY A 30 -0.51 11.15 -8.09
N ASP A 31 -0.88 11.93 -7.09
CA ASP A 31 0.00 12.75 -6.27
C ASP A 31 0.34 12.11 -4.92
N GLY A 32 -0.09 10.88 -4.71
CA GLY A 32 0.12 10.14 -3.46
C GLY A 32 -0.78 10.57 -2.29
N SER A 33 -1.76 11.46 -2.52
CA SER A 33 -2.59 12.05 -1.47
C SER A 33 -3.85 11.25 -1.13
N SER A 34 -4.27 10.29 -1.98
CA SER A 34 -5.45 9.48 -1.67
C SER A 34 -5.26 8.68 -0.38
N LEU A 35 -6.31 8.65 0.45
CA LEU A 35 -6.29 8.02 1.76
C LEU A 35 -6.60 6.54 1.67
N TRP A 36 -5.90 5.76 2.48
CA TRP A 36 -6.08 4.32 2.58
C TRP A 36 -6.06 3.86 4.04
N THR A 37 -6.88 2.88 4.37
CA THR A 37 -6.94 2.27 5.71
C THR A 37 -6.26 0.91 5.70
N LEU A 38 -5.28 0.73 6.59
CA LEU A 38 -4.53 -0.50 6.75
C LEU A 38 -4.77 -1.09 8.13
N THR A 39 -5.20 -2.34 8.17
CA THR A 39 -5.52 -3.03 9.42
C THR A 39 -4.55 -4.18 9.65
N HIS A 40 -3.91 -4.20 10.81
CA HIS A 40 -3.05 -5.30 11.19
C HIS A 40 -3.90 -6.54 11.53
N SER A 41 -3.43 -7.72 11.15
CA SER A 41 -4.15 -8.99 11.34
C SER A 41 -4.50 -9.27 12.80
N SER A 42 -3.66 -8.86 13.76
CA SER A 42 -3.95 -9.03 15.18
C SER A 42 -5.15 -8.19 15.64
N ASP A 43 -5.33 -6.98 15.10
CA ASP A 43 -6.48 -6.15 15.43
C ASP A 43 -7.75 -6.68 14.75
N PHE A 44 -7.63 -7.11 13.49
CA PHE A 44 -8.73 -7.81 12.82
C PHE A 44 -9.19 -9.04 13.64
N ALA A 45 -8.23 -9.86 14.09
CA ALA A 45 -8.52 -11.06 14.87
C ALA A 45 -9.24 -10.77 16.20
N LYS A 46 -8.89 -9.69 16.90
CA LYS A 46 -9.57 -9.28 18.15
C LYS A 46 -11.07 -9.04 17.91
N ALA A 47 -11.38 -8.19 16.91
CA ALA A 47 -12.76 -7.89 16.60
C ALA A 47 -13.50 -9.10 16.04
N PHE A 48 -12.84 -9.90 15.19
CA PHE A 48 -13.43 -11.11 14.63
C PHE A 48 -13.80 -12.12 15.71
N LEU A 49 -12.95 -12.36 16.70
CA LEU A 49 -13.24 -13.19 17.85
C LEU A 49 -14.44 -12.64 18.66
N GLY A 50 -14.53 -11.32 18.81
CA GLY A 50 -15.63 -10.67 19.53
C GLY A 50 -17.00 -10.81 18.84
N ILE A 51 -17.04 -11.02 17.53
CA ILE A 51 -18.31 -11.28 16.82
C ILE A 51 -18.63 -12.77 16.68
N MET A 52 -17.67 -13.64 16.85
CA MET A 52 -17.89 -15.10 16.81
C MET A 52 -18.83 -15.53 17.93
N GLY A 53 -19.89 -16.26 17.55
CA GLY A 53 -20.89 -16.72 18.51
C GLY A 53 -21.85 -15.63 19.02
N ASN A 54 -21.82 -14.42 18.46
CA ASN A 54 -22.74 -13.33 18.77
C ASN A 54 -23.91 -13.33 17.77
N PRO A 55 -25.13 -13.85 18.14
CA PRO A 55 -26.22 -14.00 17.21
C PRO A 55 -26.66 -12.71 16.49
N PRO A 56 -26.66 -11.53 17.11
CA PRO A 56 -26.96 -10.25 16.46
C PRO A 56 -26.05 -9.89 15.27
N THR A 57 -24.90 -10.52 15.11
CA THR A 57 -23.96 -10.27 14.01
C THR A 57 -24.21 -11.16 12.79
N VAL A 58 -25.05 -12.18 12.93
CA VAL A 58 -25.37 -13.12 11.85
C VAL A 58 -26.03 -12.38 10.68
N ALA A 59 -25.59 -12.66 9.46
CA ALA A 59 -26.06 -12.02 8.22
C ALA A 59 -25.90 -10.48 8.19
N GLN A 60 -25.01 -9.92 9.01
CA GLN A 60 -24.69 -8.48 9.00
C GLN A 60 -23.38 -8.21 8.25
N PRO A 61 -23.36 -7.26 7.29
CA PRO A 61 -22.10 -6.76 6.76
C PRO A 61 -21.42 -5.91 7.86
N ILE A 62 -20.18 -6.27 8.20
CA ILE A 62 -19.44 -5.59 9.26
C ILE A 62 -18.02 -5.29 8.74
N HIS A 63 -17.63 -4.03 8.78
CA HIS A 63 -16.22 -3.64 8.58
C HIS A 63 -15.45 -3.86 9.87
N ILE A 64 -14.24 -4.39 9.75
CA ILE A 64 -13.26 -4.50 10.83
C ILE A 64 -11.98 -3.87 10.30
N THR A 65 -11.74 -2.61 10.63
CA THR A 65 -10.61 -1.86 10.12
C THR A 65 -9.94 -1.05 11.22
N SER A 66 -8.72 -0.56 10.93
CA SER A 66 -8.09 0.46 11.76
C SER A 66 -8.87 1.77 11.66
N ASP A 67 -8.78 2.60 12.69
CA ASP A 67 -9.23 4.00 12.64
C ASP A 67 -8.15 4.92 12.01
N GLU A 68 -6.95 4.40 11.73
CA GLU A 68 -5.87 5.15 11.09
C GLU A 68 -6.05 5.17 9.57
N ALA A 69 -6.19 6.36 8.99
CA ALA A 69 -6.15 6.56 7.54
C ALA A 69 -4.86 7.29 7.16
N LEU A 70 -4.15 6.78 6.15
CA LEU A 70 -2.87 7.31 5.70
C LEU A 70 -2.93 7.62 4.21
N THR A 71 -2.24 8.67 3.79
CA THR A 71 -1.98 8.87 2.37
C THR A 71 -1.00 7.82 1.84
N TRP A 72 -1.02 7.56 0.54
CA TRP A 72 -0.04 6.64 -0.05
C TRP A 72 1.39 7.12 0.17
N ASP A 73 1.61 8.42 0.12
CA ASP A 73 2.91 9.01 0.44
C ASP A 73 3.37 8.66 1.86
N GLN A 74 2.48 8.78 2.84
CA GLN A 74 2.78 8.41 4.23
C GLN A 74 3.03 6.91 4.39
N ILE A 75 2.29 6.06 3.66
CA ILE A 75 2.50 4.60 3.67
C ILE A 75 3.92 4.28 3.20
N TYR A 76 4.35 4.84 2.07
CA TYR A 76 5.70 4.61 1.53
C TYR A 76 6.79 5.17 2.44
N ASP A 77 6.58 6.35 3.06
CA ASP A 77 7.53 6.91 4.03
C ASP A 77 7.69 6.03 5.27
N ARG A 78 6.60 5.44 5.78
CA ARG A 78 6.66 4.51 6.92
C ARG A 78 7.37 3.20 6.56
N ILE A 79 7.18 2.69 5.35
CA ILE A 79 7.94 1.53 4.84
C ILE A 79 9.42 1.88 4.77
N GLY A 80 9.77 3.05 4.21
CA GLY A 80 11.16 3.51 4.16
C GLY A 80 11.80 3.65 5.53
N THR A 81 11.06 4.20 6.50
CA THR A 81 11.51 4.28 7.90
C THR A 81 11.78 2.89 8.49
N ALA A 82 10.90 1.92 8.23
CA ALA A 82 11.08 0.54 8.69
C ALA A 82 12.29 -0.16 8.05
N LEU A 83 12.64 0.21 6.83
CA LEU A 83 13.82 -0.25 6.10
C LEU A 83 15.10 0.55 6.43
N ASN A 84 14.99 1.64 7.18
CA ASN A 84 16.06 2.62 7.40
C ASN A 84 16.64 3.21 6.10
N VAL A 85 15.76 3.53 5.13
CA VAL A 85 16.12 4.16 3.86
C VAL A 85 15.25 5.38 3.56
N GLN A 86 15.81 6.36 2.85
CA GLN A 86 15.03 7.46 2.29
C GLN A 86 14.39 7.02 0.97
N VAL A 87 13.06 6.99 0.92
CA VAL A 87 12.31 6.59 -0.28
C VAL A 87 12.36 7.69 -1.33
N LYS A 88 12.77 7.34 -2.53
CA LYS A 88 12.67 8.20 -3.72
C LYS A 88 11.32 7.97 -4.39
N LYS A 89 10.35 8.81 -4.09
CA LYS A 89 9.00 8.73 -4.65
C LYS A 89 8.96 9.36 -6.04
N PHE A 90 8.33 8.70 -6.99
CA PHE A 90 8.06 9.22 -8.33
C PHE A 90 6.56 9.12 -8.62
N HIS A 91 5.88 10.26 -8.57
CA HIS A 91 4.45 10.36 -8.76
C HIS A 91 4.09 10.28 -10.25
N VAL A 92 3.09 9.46 -10.57
CA VAL A 92 2.64 9.19 -11.93
C VAL A 92 1.13 9.19 -11.98
N ALA A 93 0.55 9.95 -12.91
CA ALA A 93 -0.90 9.94 -13.10
C ALA A 93 -1.43 8.52 -13.32
N SER A 94 -2.52 8.16 -12.66
CA SER A 94 -3.12 6.83 -12.76
C SER A 94 -3.45 6.46 -14.20
N ASP A 95 -3.98 7.41 -14.99
CA ASP A 95 -4.28 7.19 -16.42
C ASP A 95 -3.04 6.87 -17.24
N PHE A 96 -1.91 7.48 -16.93
CA PHE A 96 -0.65 7.17 -17.61
C PHE A 96 -0.18 5.74 -17.29
N LEU A 97 -0.26 5.33 -16.02
CA LEU A 97 0.09 3.97 -15.60
C LEU A 97 -0.80 2.93 -16.28
N ILE A 98 -2.10 3.18 -16.36
CA ILE A 98 -3.07 2.31 -17.03
C ILE A 98 -2.79 2.25 -18.54
N GLY A 99 -2.40 3.38 -19.15
CA GLY A 99 -1.96 3.40 -20.56
C GLY A 99 -0.69 2.60 -20.80
N CYS A 100 0.20 2.51 -19.82
CA CYS A 100 1.43 1.68 -19.90
C CYS A 100 1.15 0.19 -19.65
N ASP A 101 0.21 -0.12 -18.76
CA ASP A 101 -0.23 -1.47 -18.43
C ASP A 101 -1.72 -1.45 -18.00
N PRO A 102 -2.65 -1.92 -18.84
CA PRO A 102 -4.07 -1.96 -18.54
C PRO A 102 -4.43 -2.78 -17.28
N GLY A 103 -3.54 -3.66 -16.83
CA GLY A 103 -3.72 -4.41 -15.58
C GLY A 103 -3.87 -3.53 -14.35
N TYR A 104 -3.44 -2.27 -14.41
CA TYR A 104 -3.60 -1.31 -13.33
C TYR A 104 -4.96 -0.61 -13.28
N GLU A 105 -5.86 -0.80 -14.25
CA GLU A 105 -7.17 -0.10 -14.28
C GLU A 105 -8.01 -0.43 -13.04
N GLY A 106 -8.26 -1.69 -12.78
CA GLY A 106 -9.02 -2.13 -11.60
C GLY A 106 -8.36 -1.71 -10.28
N PRO A 107 -7.07 -2.04 -10.05
CA PRO A 107 -6.37 -1.67 -8.83
C PRO A 107 -6.27 -0.18 -8.57
N LEU A 108 -6.23 0.67 -9.57
CA LEU A 108 -6.12 2.13 -9.40
C LEU A 108 -7.49 2.80 -9.47
N LYS A 109 -8.13 2.87 -10.64
CA LYS A 109 -9.41 3.57 -10.82
C LYS A 109 -10.56 2.93 -10.04
N GLY A 110 -10.56 1.61 -9.94
CA GLY A 110 -11.58 0.87 -9.20
C GLY A 110 -11.35 0.86 -7.69
N ASP A 111 -10.18 1.29 -7.21
CA ASP A 111 -9.81 1.10 -5.80
C ASP A 111 -8.91 2.25 -5.29
N LYS A 112 -7.61 2.21 -5.50
CA LYS A 112 -6.59 2.97 -4.74
C LYS A 112 -6.42 4.43 -5.15
N ALA A 113 -6.89 4.83 -6.35
CA ALA A 113 -6.80 6.21 -6.81
C ALA A 113 -7.78 7.16 -6.11
N VAL A 114 -8.77 6.64 -5.39
CA VAL A 114 -9.73 7.41 -4.60
C VAL A 114 -9.53 7.13 -3.11
N SER A 115 -9.86 8.13 -2.27
CA SER A 115 -9.77 7.95 -0.82
C SER A 115 -10.86 7.03 -0.31
N VAL A 116 -10.49 6.04 0.51
CA VAL A 116 -11.42 5.12 1.18
C VAL A 116 -11.19 5.16 2.68
N ILE A 117 -12.23 5.59 3.41
CA ILE A 117 -12.26 5.62 4.87
C ILE A 117 -13.48 4.82 5.33
N PHE A 118 -13.27 3.97 6.34
CA PHE A 118 -14.30 3.08 6.86
C PHE A 118 -14.84 3.57 8.20
N ASP A 119 -16.14 3.47 8.39
CA ASP A 119 -16.79 3.72 9.66
C ASP A 119 -16.83 2.43 10.51
N ASN A 120 -16.13 2.45 11.64
CA ASN A 120 -16.06 1.36 12.61
C ASN A 120 -17.16 1.42 13.68
N SER A 121 -18.14 2.32 13.60
CA SER A 121 -19.18 2.47 14.61
C SER A 121 -19.99 1.18 14.78
N LYS A 122 -20.20 0.42 13.71
CA LYS A 122 -20.98 -0.83 13.74
C LYS A 122 -20.26 -1.94 14.49
N ILE A 123 -18.97 -2.18 14.20
CA ILE A 123 -18.22 -3.19 14.93
C ILE A 123 -18.06 -2.82 16.40
N LYS A 124 -17.84 -1.55 16.73
CA LYS A 124 -17.72 -1.05 18.11
C LYS A 124 -19.04 -1.19 18.92
N ARG A 125 -20.20 -1.23 18.25
CA ARG A 125 -21.48 -1.58 18.93
C ARG A 125 -21.58 -3.05 19.29
N PHE A 126 -21.08 -3.94 18.43
CA PHE A 126 -21.11 -5.38 18.69
C PHE A 126 -19.97 -5.84 19.61
N VAL A 127 -18.85 -5.18 19.55
CA VAL A 127 -17.64 -5.44 20.32
C VAL A 127 -17.15 -4.11 20.92
N PRO A 128 -17.76 -3.63 22.00
CA PRO A 128 -17.43 -2.31 22.56
C PRO A 128 -15.98 -2.13 22.98
N GLU A 129 -15.29 -3.22 23.35
CA GLU A 129 -13.89 -3.21 23.74
C GLU A 129 -12.94 -3.18 22.52
N PHE A 130 -13.46 -3.30 21.31
CA PHE A 130 -12.63 -3.30 20.12
C PHE A 130 -11.98 -1.93 19.90
N THR A 131 -10.68 -1.92 19.93
CA THR A 131 -9.82 -0.82 19.50
C THR A 131 -8.68 -1.38 18.69
N ALA A 132 -8.46 -0.84 17.49
CA ALA A 132 -7.29 -1.14 16.69
C ALA A 132 -6.07 -0.45 17.31
N THR A 133 -5.20 -1.24 17.94
CA THR A 133 -4.05 -0.73 18.71
C THR A 133 -2.73 -0.78 17.94
N MET A 134 -2.67 -1.59 16.89
CA MET A 134 -1.47 -1.76 16.07
C MET A 134 -1.48 -0.73 14.93
N ARG A 135 -0.74 0.35 15.08
CA ARG A 135 -0.59 1.36 14.04
C ARG A 135 0.24 0.81 12.87
N PHE A 136 0.06 1.38 11.69
CA PHE A 136 0.75 0.92 10.49
C PHE A 136 2.27 0.95 10.63
N ASP A 137 2.85 1.99 11.24
CA ASP A 137 4.30 2.10 11.46
C ASP A 137 4.86 0.97 12.35
N GLN A 138 4.07 0.44 13.28
CA GLN A 138 4.44 -0.70 14.12
C GLN A 138 4.29 -2.02 13.34
N GLY A 139 3.13 -2.22 12.71
CA GLY A 139 2.83 -3.44 11.97
C GLY A 139 3.77 -3.66 10.77
N VAL A 140 4.05 -2.60 10.00
CA VAL A 140 4.95 -2.70 8.84
C VAL A 140 6.38 -3.02 9.24
N ARG A 141 6.83 -2.55 10.40
CA ARG A 141 8.16 -2.90 10.94
C ARG A 141 8.28 -4.39 11.18
N LEU A 142 7.25 -5.02 11.77
CA LEU A 142 7.22 -6.46 11.98
C LEU A 142 7.24 -7.22 10.64
N SER A 143 6.44 -6.77 9.67
CA SER A 143 6.39 -7.37 8.33
C SER A 143 7.73 -7.25 7.60
N ILE A 144 8.39 -6.10 7.69
CA ILE A 144 9.73 -5.88 7.09
C ILE A 144 10.78 -6.77 7.77
N GLN A 145 10.80 -6.84 9.10
CA GLN A 145 11.72 -7.71 9.84
C GLN A 145 11.53 -9.17 9.42
N TYR A 146 10.29 -9.63 9.34
CA TYR A 146 9.99 -10.98 8.86
C TYR A 146 10.51 -11.19 7.43
N LEU A 147 10.21 -10.27 6.51
CA LEU A 147 10.63 -10.37 5.12
C LEU A 147 12.16 -10.39 4.97
N LEU A 148 12.87 -9.55 5.73
CA LEU A 148 14.33 -9.50 5.71
C LEU A 148 14.98 -10.76 6.31
N SER A 149 14.32 -11.43 7.27
CA SER A 149 14.81 -12.68 7.86
C SER A 149 14.48 -13.94 7.04
N HIS A 150 13.71 -13.80 5.93
CA HIS A 150 13.28 -14.92 5.10
C HIS A 150 13.72 -14.73 3.63
N PRO A 151 14.98 -15.03 3.28
CA PRO A 151 15.52 -14.80 1.93
C PRO A 151 14.70 -15.44 0.81
N GLN A 152 14.02 -16.55 1.09
CA GLN A 152 13.16 -17.24 0.12
C GLN A 152 11.95 -16.40 -0.34
N LEU A 153 11.58 -15.36 0.41
CA LEU A 153 10.53 -14.41 0.05
C LEU A 153 11.05 -13.20 -0.75
N GLN A 154 12.37 -13.07 -0.82
CA GLN A 154 13.05 -11.95 -1.47
C GLN A 154 13.29 -12.25 -2.96
N VAL A 155 12.20 -12.54 -3.67
CA VAL A 155 12.27 -12.90 -5.09
C VAL A 155 12.30 -11.65 -5.96
N PRO A 156 13.40 -11.36 -6.67
CA PRO A 156 13.49 -10.22 -7.57
C PRO A 156 12.47 -10.31 -8.71
N ASP A 157 11.97 -9.17 -9.14
CA ASP A 157 11.14 -9.04 -10.33
C ASP A 157 11.78 -8.09 -11.37
N PRO A 158 12.65 -8.60 -12.25
CA PRO A 158 13.33 -7.78 -13.25
C PRO A 158 12.38 -7.13 -14.25
N TYR A 159 11.21 -7.75 -14.51
CA TYR A 159 10.20 -7.19 -15.39
C TYR A 159 9.59 -5.92 -14.78
N PHE A 160 9.16 -5.99 -13.52
CA PHE A 160 8.64 -4.83 -12.81
C PHE A 160 9.70 -3.75 -12.60
N ASP A 161 10.92 -4.13 -12.28
CA ASP A 161 12.04 -3.17 -12.15
C ASP A 161 12.26 -2.39 -13.44
N SER A 162 12.31 -3.10 -14.59
CA SER A 162 12.42 -2.50 -15.92
C SER A 162 11.20 -1.66 -16.29
N PHE A 163 9.99 -2.10 -15.93
CA PHE A 163 8.76 -1.33 -16.14
C PHE A 163 8.83 0.03 -15.42
N CYS A 164 9.19 0.03 -14.15
CA CYS A 164 9.36 1.28 -13.39
C CYS A 164 10.39 2.21 -14.02
N ASP A 165 11.56 1.70 -14.40
CA ASP A 165 12.62 2.50 -15.00
C ASP A 165 12.16 3.11 -16.34
N ARG A 166 11.42 2.35 -17.18
CA ARG A 166 10.85 2.87 -18.45
C ARG A 166 9.80 3.95 -18.23
N VAL A 167 8.87 3.76 -17.28
CA VAL A 167 7.84 4.76 -16.97
C VAL A 167 8.50 6.08 -16.54
N ILE A 168 9.49 6.01 -15.66
CA ILE A 168 10.21 7.18 -15.15
C ILE A 168 10.99 7.88 -16.30
N ASP A 169 11.66 7.12 -17.14
CA ASP A 169 12.47 7.65 -18.25
C ASP A 169 11.59 8.37 -19.29
N VAL A 170 10.46 7.78 -19.67
CA VAL A 170 9.51 8.40 -20.62
C VAL A 170 8.99 9.73 -20.08
N GLN A 171 8.57 9.80 -18.82
CA GLN A 171 8.07 11.05 -18.26
C GLN A 171 9.17 12.11 -18.13
N LYS A 172 10.37 11.73 -17.74
CA LYS A 172 11.50 12.66 -17.69
C LYS A 172 11.87 13.22 -19.07
N LYS A 173 11.88 12.36 -20.10
CA LYS A 173 12.13 12.78 -21.49
C LYS A 173 11.04 13.71 -22.01
N ALA A 174 9.78 13.41 -21.76
CA ALA A 174 8.66 14.26 -22.16
C ALA A 174 8.77 15.66 -21.52
N LEU A 175 9.06 15.73 -20.23
CA LEU A 175 9.26 16.99 -19.52
C LEU A 175 10.47 17.77 -20.04
N ALA A 176 11.58 17.09 -20.32
CA ALA A 176 12.77 17.72 -20.88
C ALA A 176 12.50 18.28 -22.28
N SER A 177 11.82 17.53 -23.14
CA SER A 177 11.41 17.98 -24.47
C SER A 177 10.50 19.20 -24.41
N PHE A 178 9.52 19.23 -23.51
CA PHE A 178 8.63 20.39 -23.33
C PHE A 178 9.41 21.64 -22.91
N LYS A 179 10.34 21.49 -21.96
CA LYS A 179 11.18 22.62 -21.50
C LYS A 179 12.16 23.15 -22.56
N ALA A 180 12.59 22.31 -23.49
CA ALA A 180 13.49 22.73 -24.57
C ALA A 180 12.78 23.52 -25.69
N GLN A 181 11.44 23.51 -25.72
CA GLN A 181 10.63 24.24 -26.71
C GLN A 181 10.17 25.62 -26.22
N ASN A 182 10.43 25.95 -24.96
CA ASN A 182 10.19 27.24 -24.33
C ASN A 182 11.51 27.94 -23.97
#